data_4f151469471bb8731ed5f40535fc5aef
#
_entry.id   4f151469471bb8731ed5f40535fc5aef
#
_cell.length_a   1.000
_cell.length_b   1.000
_cell.length_c   1.000
_cell.angle_alpha   90.00
_cell.angle_beta   90.00
_cell.angle_gamma   90.00
#
_symmetry.space_group_name_H-M   'P 1'
#
loop_
_entity.id
_entity.type
_entity.pdbx_description
1 polymer ?
#
loop_
_entity_poly.entity_id
_entity_poly.type
_entity_poly.pdbx_seq_one_letter_code
_entity_poly.pdbx_strand_id
1 'polypeptide(L)'
;LDILFDIGVESLIEELPKVFTGEAGEIAKDQGEKGLSHADKVSSEEGNLDFSALSALEAHNKVRAFDGWPGTKATFRIQDDKKGGEPKEIVAKILTTKVGGSVEGGEKTIKVAKKQFSIPCKDGNYLDVLEVQPPGKKVMDVASFVNGLKGSSVSLP
;
A
#
# COMPACT_ATOMS: atom_id res chain seq x y z
N LEU A 1 10.84 -11.85 7.22
CA LEU A 1 10.88 -12.88 6.16
C LEU A 1 11.92 -13.95 6.47
N ASP A 2 13.11 -13.58 6.95
CA ASP A 2 14.24 -14.49 7.24
C ASP A 2 13.85 -15.56 8.26
N ILE A 3 13.20 -15.17 9.36
CA ILE A 3 12.72 -16.13 10.39
C ILE A 3 11.77 -17.18 9.79
N LEU A 4 10.85 -16.78 8.90
CA LEU A 4 9.93 -17.71 8.25
C LEU A 4 10.65 -18.62 7.24
N PHE A 5 11.70 -18.10 6.61
CA PHE A 5 12.53 -18.90 5.72
C PHE A 5 13.30 -19.98 6.49
N ASP A 6 13.93 -19.62 7.61
CA ASP A 6 14.65 -20.55 8.46
C ASP A 6 13.75 -21.67 9.00
N ILE A 7 12.56 -21.31 9.53
CA ILE A 7 11.54 -22.28 9.96
C ILE A 7 11.14 -23.20 8.80
N GLY A 8 10.93 -22.64 7.62
CA GLY A 8 10.58 -23.42 6.43
C GLY A 8 11.65 -24.39 6.00
N VAL A 9 12.93 -24.00 6.08
CA VAL A 9 14.07 -24.89 5.79
C VAL A 9 14.16 -26.02 6.80
N GLU A 10 14.07 -25.72 8.10
CA GLU A 10 14.10 -26.73 9.16
C GLU A 10 12.95 -27.74 8.99
N SER A 11 11.73 -27.26 8.77
CA SER A 11 10.56 -28.11 8.52
C SER A 11 10.73 -28.99 7.27
N LEU A 12 11.29 -28.45 6.19
CA LEU A 12 11.55 -29.21 4.98
C LEU A 12 12.55 -30.34 5.21
N ILE A 13 13.64 -30.06 5.92
CA ILE A 13 14.67 -31.06 6.25
C ILE A 13 14.07 -32.20 7.12
N GLU A 14 13.18 -31.86 8.04
CA GLU A 14 12.49 -32.81 8.91
C GLU A 14 11.48 -33.67 8.15
N GLU A 15 10.73 -33.10 7.21
CA GLU A 15 9.65 -33.79 6.50
C GLU A 15 10.13 -34.55 5.25
N LEU A 16 11.23 -34.13 4.63
CA LEU A 16 11.72 -34.74 3.39
C LEU A 16 12.00 -36.23 3.48
N PRO A 17 12.58 -36.78 4.57
CA PRO A 17 12.77 -38.22 4.73
C PRO A 17 11.44 -38.99 4.69
N LYS A 18 10.37 -38.47 5.26
CA LYS A 18 9.02 -39.08 5.26
C LYS A 18 8.44 -39.23 3.87
N VAL A 19 8.78 -38.27 2.98
CA VAL A 19 8.39 -38.35 1.56
C VAL A 19 9.08 -39.51 0.87
N PHE A 20 10.37 -39.67 1.11
CA PHE A 20 11.16 -40.78 0.50
C PHE A 20 10.81 -42.16 1.03
N THR A 21 10.39 -42.27 2.29
CA THR A 21 9.93 -43.54 2.88
C THR A 21 8.48 -43.89 2.54
N GLY A 22 7.71 -42.96 1.98
CA GLY A 22 6.28 -43.11 1.69
C GLY A 22 5.35 -42.78 2.88
N GLU A 23 5.90 -42.59 4.09
CA GLU A 23 5.16 -42.24 5.30
C GLU A 23 4.30 -40.97 5.12
N ALA A 24 4.81 -39.97 4.41
CA ALA A 24 4.09 -38.75 4.13
C ALA A 24 2.76 -39.00 3.41
N GLY A 25 2.69 -40.01 2.54
CA GLY A 25 1.43 -40.37 1.84
C GLY A 25 0.38 -40.96 2.78
N GLU A 26 0.78 -41.63 3.86
CA GLU A 26 -0.11 -42.22 4.85
C GLU A 26 -0.74 -41.17 5.77
N ILE A 27 -0.01 -40.09 6.08
CA ILE A 27 -0.44 -39.02 6.96
C ILE A 27 -1.04 -37.83 6.21
N ALA A 28 -0.91 -37.79 4.88
CA ALA A 28 -1.45 -36.73 4.05
C ALA A 28 -2.97 -36.58 4.22
N LYS A 29 -3.43 -35.36 4.29
CA LYS A 29 -4.86 -35.04 4.36
C LYS A 29 -5.26 -34.28 3.11
N ASP A 30 -6.34 -34.71 2.50
CA ASP A 30 -6.94 -33.97 1.39
C ASP A 30 -7.36 -32.56 1.81
N GLN A 31 -7.11 -31.60 0.95
CA GLN A 31 -7.61 -30.26 1.13
C GLN A 31 -9.13 -30.27 0.99
N GLY A 32 -9.85 -29.85 2.01
CA GLY A 32 -11.30 -29.81 1.98
C GLY A 32 -11.81 -28.82 0.94
N GLU A 33 -12.97 -29.10 0.32
CA GLU A 33 -13.57 -28.24 -0.71
C GLU A 33 -14.19 -26.94 -0.16
N LYS A 34 -14.47 -26.89 1.16
CA LYS A 34 -15.06 -25.70 1.79
C LYS A 34 -14.02 -24.64 2.08
N GLY A 35 -14.30 -23.40 1.66
CA GLY A 35 -13.45 -22.25 1.94
C GLY A 35 -12.22 -22.14 1.06
N LEU A 36 -12.18 -22.86 -0.06
CA LEU A 36 -11.15 -22.67 -1.07
C LEU A 36 -11.22 -21.25 -1.63
N SER A 37 -10.08 -20.59 -1.71
CA SER A 37 -9.93 -19.35 -2.46
C SER A 37 -8.89 -19.53 -3.55
N HIS A 38 -9.16 -18.98 -4.71
CA HIS A 38 -8.20 -18.97 -5.79
C HIS A 38 -7.22 -17.80 -5.56
N ALA A 39 -5.93 -18.06 -5.65
CA ALA A 39 -4.89 -17.03 -5.54
C ALA A 39 -4.32 -16.76 -6.93
N ASP A 40 -4.90 -15.78 -7.60
CA ASP A 40 -4.42 -15.34 -8.90
C ASP A 40 -3.03 -14.68 -8.80
N LYS A 41 -2.33 -14.64 -9.93
CA LYS A 41 -1.08 -13.90 -10.02
C LYS A 41 -1.34 -12.41 -9.82
N VAL A 42 -0.64 -11.79 -8.88
CA VAL A 42 -0.74 -10.35 -8.61
C VAL A 42 -0.46 -9.54 -9.88
N SER A 43 -1.34 -8.61 -10.19
CA SER A 43 -1.23 -7.69 -11.32
C SER A 43 -0.72 -6.31 -10.89
N SER A 44 -0.24 -5.51 -11.85
CA SER A 44 0.21 -4.13 -11.57
C SER A 44 -0.94 -3.19 -11.18
N GLU A 45 -2.16 -3.51 -11.59
CA GLU A 45 -3.38 -2.75 -11.30
C GLU A 45 -3.77 -2.87 -9.83
N GLU A 46 -3.47 -4.01 -9.22
CA GLU A 46 -3.69 -4.20 -7.79
C GLU A 46 -2.90 -3.22 -6.92
N GLY A 47 -1.79 -2.68 -7.44
CA GLY A 47 -1.04 -1.60 -6.79
C GLY A 47 -1.78 -0.27 -6.68
N ASN A 48 -2.92 -0.07 -7.35
CA ASN A 48 -3.70 1.16 -7.23
C ASN A 48 -4.34 1.25 -5.85
N LEU A 49 -4.20 2.43 -5.22
CA LEU A 49 -4.83 2.74 -3.95
C LEU A 49 -6.12 3.53 -4.20
N ASP A 50 -7.25 2.92 -3.91
CA ASP A 50 -8.55 3.57 -3.88
C ASP A 50 -8.94 3.88 -2.43
N PHE A 51 -8.72 5.12 -2.02
CA PHE A 51 -8.99 5.56 -0.64
C PHE A 51 -10.48 5.67 -0.34
N SER A 52 -11.33 5.66 -1.35
CA SER A 52 -12.79 5.62 -1.17
C SER A 52 -13.29 4.22 -0.81
N ALA A 53 -12.55 3.19 -1.19
CA ALA A 53 -12.87 1.78 -0.97
C ALA A 53 -12.08 1.17 0.20
N LEU A 54 -10.88 1.68 0.52
CA LEU A 54 -9.97 1.15 1.53
C LEU A 54 -10.07 1.94 2.84
N SER A 55 -10.03 1.24 3.97
CA SER A 55 -9.71 1.83 5.27
C SER A 55 -8.24 2.25 5.34
N ALA A 56 -7.88 3.12 6.27
CA ALA A 56 -6.49 3.54 6.46
C ALA A 56 -5.57 2.35 6.79
N LEU A 57 -6.05 1.38 7.54
CA LEU A 57 -5.30 0.17 7.87
C LEU A 57 -5.13 -0.75 6.65
N GLU A 58 -6.17 -0.96 5.85
CA GLU A 58 -6.08 -1.75 4.62
C GLU A 58 -5.13 -1.12 3.61
N ALA A 59 -5.21 0.20 3.42
CA ALA A 59 -4.30 0.93 2.55
C ALA A 59 -2.85 0.85 3.05
N HIS A 60 -2.61 1.01 4.36
CA HIS A 60 -1.29 0.85 4.97
C HIS A 60 -0.73 -0.56 4.77
N ASN A 61 -1.53 -1.57 5.02
CA ASN A 61 -1.13 -2.96 4.84
C ASN A 61 -0.83 -3.27 3.37
N LYS A 62 -1.62 -2.73 2.44
CA LYS A 62 -1.39 -2.87 1.00
C LYS A 62 -0.06 -2.24 0.57
N VAL A 63 0.28 -1.05 1.08
CA VAL A 63 1.59 -0.42 0.84
C VAL A 63 2.73 -1.32 1.31
N ARG A 64 2.63 -1.90 2.49
CA ARG A 64 3.64 -2.81 3.04
C ARG A 64 3.73 -4.14 2.29
N ALA A 65 2.59 -4.70 1.91
CA ALA A 65 2.53 -6.00 1.23
C ALA A 65 3.09 -5.93 -0.20
N PHE A 66 2.92 -4.79 -0.85
CA PHE A 66 3.33 -4.59 -2.25
C PHE A 66 4.67 -3.86 -2.39
N ASP A 67 5.43 -3.74 -1.29
CA ASP A 67 6.79 -3.21 -1.36
C ASP A 67 7.63 -4.02 -2.36
N GLY A 68 8.29 -3.32 -3.28
CA GLY A 68 9.02 -3.91 -4.40
C GLY A 68 8.13 -4.22 -5.61
N TRP A 69 7.21 -5.15 -5.53
CA TRP A 69 6.30 -5.52 -6.63
C TRP A 69 4.88 -5.83 -6.12
N PRO A 70 3.84 -5.29 -6.79
CA PRO A 70 3.86 -4.35 -7.92
C PRO A 70 4.17 -2.91 -7.52
N GLY A 71 4.37 -2.63 -6.25
CA GLY A 71 4.40 -1.30 -5.67
C GLY A 71 3.00 -0.71 -5.56
N THR A 72 2.84 0.36 -4.79
CA THR A 72 1.55 1.05 -4.68
C THR A 72 1.62 2.44 -5.28
N LYS A 73 0.51 2.89 -5.88
CA LYS A 73 0.37 4.18 -6.55
C LYS A 73 -1.01 4.78 -6.34
N ALA A 74 -1.05 6.10 -6.38
CA ALA A 74 -2.30 6.85 -6.33
C ALA A 74 -2.27 8.03 -7.29
N THR A 75 -3.44 8.41 -7.78
CA THR A 75 -3.62 9.60 -8.63
C THR A 75 -4.01 10.78 -7.76
N PHE A 76 -3.40 11.92 -8.02
CA PHE A 76 -3.68 13.18 -7.34
C PHE A 76 -3.92 14.27 -8.37
N ARG A 77 -4.84 15.20 -8.07
CA ARG A 77 -5.04 16.46 -8.77
C ARG A 77 -4.33 17.56 -8.03
N ILE A 78 -3.40 18.23 -8.68
CA ILE A 78 -2.64 19.36 -8.14
C ILE A 78 -3.10 20.63 -8.83
N GLN A 79 -3.62 21.58 -8.05
CA GLN A 79 -4.09 22.89 -8.51
C GLN A 79 -3.11 23.97 -8.04
N ASP A 80 -2.57 24.74 -8.97
CA ASP A 80 -1.77 25.93 -8.62
C ASP A 80 -2.73 27.10 -8.32
N ASP A 81 -2.98 27.33 -7.03
CA ASP A 81 -3.95 28.33 -6.57
C ASP A 81 -3.53 29.78 -6.94
N LYS A 82 -2.24 30.00 -7.29
CA LYS A 82 -1.73 31.33 -7.64
C LYS A 82 -1.87 31.65 -9.12
N LYS A 83 -1.77 30.63 -9.98
CA LYS A 83 -1.76 30.84 -11.42
C LYS A 83 -3.14 30.69 -12.05
N GLY A 84 -4.06 30.02 -11.36
CA GLY A 84 -5.30 29.56 -11.94
C GLY A 84 -5.04 28.55 -13.07
N GLY A 85 -6.04 27.92 -13.60
CA GLY A 85 -5.92 26.95 -14.66
C GLY A 85 -6.49 25.59 -14.26
N GLU A 86 -6.44 24.64 -15.14
CA GLU A 86 -6.94 23.29 -14.88
C GLU A 86 -6.00 22.51 -13.93
N PRO A 87 -6.55 21.69 -13.01
CA PRO A 87 -5.76 20.82 -12.15
C PRO A 87 -4.92 19.87 -12.99
N LYS A 88 -3.68 19.69 -12.62
CA LYS A 88 -2.81 18.70 -13.24
C LYS A 88 -2.93 17.36 -12.50
N GLU A 89 -3.28 16.32 -13.20
CA GLU A 89 -3.24 14.97 -12.66
C GLU A 89 -1.81 14.40 -12.67
N ILE A 90 -1.42 13.81 -11.56
CA ILE A 90 -0.18 13.05 -11.42
C ILE A 90 -0.45 11.70 -10.80
N VAL A 91 0.28 10.68 -11.24
CA VAL A 91 0.33 9.36 -10.59
C VAL A 91 1.62 9.28 -9.80
N ALA A 92 1.53 9.23 -8.48
CA ALA A 92 2.70 9.10 -7.62
C ALA A 92 2.72 7.72 -6.95
N LYS A 93 3.91 7.13 -6.81
CA LYS A 93 4.09 5.93 -5.99
C LYS A 93 4.11 6.31 -4.53
N ILE A 94 3.44 5.52 -3.72
CA ILE A 94 3.41 5.61 -2.25
C ILE A 94 4.27 4.47 -1.71
N LEU A 95 5.33 4.80 -0.97
CA LEU A 95 6.29 3.78 -0.55
C LEU A 95 6.19 3.46 0.94
N THR A 96 6.08 4.48 1.77
CA THR A 96 6.02 4.31 3.21
C THR A 96 4.88 5.12 3.79
N THR A 97 4.11 4.51 4.67
CA THR A 97 2.93 5.12 5.28
C THR A 97 2.82 4.76 6.75
N LYS A 98 1.91 5.39 7.45
CA LYS A 98 1.39 4.96 8.76
C LYS A 98 -0.09 5.27 8.83
N VAL A 99 -0.81 4.58 9.71
CA VAL A 99 -2.19 4.90 10.03
C VAL A 99 -2.19 6.17 10.87
N GLY A 100 -2.92 7.17 10.42
CA GLY A 100 -3.07 8.47 11.09
C GLY A 100 -4.31 8.52 12.00
N GLY A 101 -4.59 9.72 12.49
CA GLY A 101 -5.78 9.97 13.32
C GLY A 101 -7.08 10.04 12.52
N SER A 102 -8.18 10.21 13.24
CA SER A 102 -9.52 10.31 12.65
C SER A 102 -9.72 11.64 11.91
N VAL A 103 -10.58 11.63 10.91
CA VAL A 103 -11.05 12.79 10.17
C VAL A 103 -12.04 13.56 11.06
N GLU A 104 -11.64 14.73 11.53
CA GLU A 104 -12.52 15.59 12.30
C GLU A 104 -13.51 16.35 11.38
N GLY A 105 -14.75 16.51 11.84
CA GLY A 105 -15.76 17.32 11.13
C GLY A 105 -16.33 16.74 9.83
N GLY A 106 -16.01 15.48 9.48
CA GLY A 106 -16.57 14.82 8.28
C GLY A 106 -16.01 15.32 6.95
N GLU A 107 -15.06 16.24 6.96
CA GLU A 107 -14.44 16.81 5.76
C GLU A 107 -13.34 15.89 5.24
N LYS A 108 -13.65 15.15 4.16
CA LYS A 108 -12.72 14.19 3.52
C LYS A 108 -11.74 14.91 2.58
N THR A 109 -10.93 15.83 3.11
CA THR A 109 -9.91 16.54 2.35
C THR A 109 -8.50 16.02 2.68
N ILE A 110 -7.61 16.06 1.69
CA ILE A 110 -6.19 15.77 1.93
C ILE A 110 -5.62 16.88 2.80
N LYS A 111 -4.99 16.51 3.92
CA LYS A 111 -4.27 17.46 4.78
C LYS A 111 -2.84 17.61 4.27
N VAL A 112 -2.50 18.82 3.83
CA VAL A 112 -1.15 19.17 3.39
C VAL A 112 -0.60 20.23 4.34
N ALA A 113 0.47 19.89 5.06
CA ALA A 113 1.19 20.81 5.93
C ALA A 113 2.70 20.55 5.81
N LYS A 114 3.54 21.40 6.39
CA LYS A 114 5.01 21.47 6.18
C LYS A 114 5.75 20.10 6.20
N LYS A 115 5.24 19.12 6.96
CA LYS A 115 5.79 17.76 7.07
C LYS A 115 4.67 16.71 7.10
N GLN A 116 3.52 17.04 6.56
CA GLN A 116 2.35 16.18 6.63
C GLN A 116 1.67 16.11 5.27
N PHE A 117 1.37 14.89 4.86
CA PHE A 117 0.52 14.60 3.72
C PHE A 117 -0.37 13.42 4.12
N SER A 118 -1.58 13.74 4.55
CA SER A 118 -2.53 12.76 5.09
C SER A 118 -3.74 12.65 4.17
N ILE A 119 -4.05 11.44 3.77
CA ILE A 119 -5.10 11.11 2.79
C ILE A 119 -6.27 10.51 3.56
N PRO A 120 -7.48 11.06 3.45
CA PRO A 120 -8.66 10.51 4.11
C PRO A 120 -9.08 9.20 3.45
N CYS A 121 -9.39 8.19 4.27
CA CYS A 121 -9.82 6.87 3.83
C CYS A 121 -11.30 6.62 4.13
N LYS A 122 -11.83 5.49 3.63
CA LYS A 122 -13.24 5.09 3.75
C LYS A 122 -13.74 5.06 5.19
N ASP A 123 -12.90 4.60 6.11
CA ASP A 123 -13.24 4.43 7.53
C ASP A 123 -13.21 5.73 8.35
N GLY A 124 -12.98 6.88 7.70
CA GLY A 124 -12.87 8.16 8.38
C GLY A 124 -11.55 8.36 9.13
N ASN A 125 -10.54 7.55 8.86
CA ASN A 125 -9.18 7.76 9.35
C ASN A 125 -8.28 8.27 8.22
N TYR A 126 -7.15 8.86 8.59
CA TYR A 126 -6.14 9.29 7.63
C TYR A 126 -5.08 8.21 7.41
N LEU A 127 -4.62 8.10 6.17
CA LEU A 127 -3.35 7.46 5.84
C LEU A 127 -2.28 8.56 5.74
N ASP A 128 -1.32 8.56 6.64
CA ASP A 128 -0.19 9.47 6.59
C ASP A 128 0.88 8.89 5.66
N VAL A 129 1.22 9.61 4.61
CA VAL A 129 2.31 9.27 3.69
C VAL A 129 3.61 9.78 4.27
N LEU A 130 4.65 8.94 4.28
CA LEU A 130 5.99 9.29 4.77
C LEU A 130 6.98 9.43 3.63
N GLU A 131 6.90 8.55 2.63
CA GLU A 131 7.74 8.58 1.44
C GLU A 131 6.91 8.40 0.18
N VAL A 132 7.26 9.18 -0.83
CA VAL A 132 6.55 9.23 -2.11
C VAL A 132 7.54 9.37 -3.28
N GLN A 133 7.17 8.82 -4.41
CA GLN A 133 7.91 9.03 -5.67
C GLN A 133 6.98 9.64 -6.70
N PRO A 134 7.07 10.95 -6.96
CA PRO A 134 6.37 11.60 -8.07
C PRO A 134 6.90 11.11 -9.43
N PRO A 135 6.09 11.22 -10.50
CA PRO A 135 6.51 10.77 -11.82
C PRO A 135 7.79 11.49 -12.28
N GLY A 136 8.75 10.71 -12.78
CA GLY A 136 10.03 11.21 -13.28
C GLY A 136 11.01 11.72 -12.22
N LYS A 137 10.71 11.51 -10.92
CA LYS A 137 11.57 11.93 -9.79
C LYS A 137 12.08 10.73 -8.99
N LYS A 138 13.08 10.96 -8.16
CA LYS A 138 13.54 10.00 -7.15
C LYS A 138 12.55 9.93 -5.99
N VAL A 139 12.62 8.85 -5.22
CA VAL A 139 11.94 8.74 -3.93
C VAL A 139 12.35 9.89 -3.04
N MET A 140 11.39 10.48 -2.34
CA MET A 140 11.61 11.59 -1.43
C MET A 140 10.68 11.48 -0.21
N ASP A 141 11.10 12.09 0.87
CA ASP A 141 10.28 12.24 2.06
C ASP A 141 9.10 13.20 1.82
N VAL A 142 8.10 13.09 2.67
CA VAL A 142 6.90 13.92 2.58
C VAL A 142 7.20 15.42 2.68
N ALA A 143 8.20 15.83 3.45
CA ALA A 143 8.55 17.25 3.60
C ALA A 143 9.07 17.84 2.27
N SER A 144 9.94 17.10 1.58
CA SER A 144 10.45 17.46 0.25
C SER A 144 9.34 17.50 -0.80
N PHE A 145 8.43 16.52 -0.75
CA PHE A 145 7.28 16.50 -1.65
C PHE A 145 6.38 17.70 -1.46
N VAL A 146 5.98 17.98 -0.22
CA VAL A 146 5.10 19.13 0.12
C VAL A 146 5.76 20.46 -0.22
N ASN A 147 7.06 20.63 0.05
CA ASN A 147 7.81 21.82 -0.36
C ASN A 147 7.78 21.99 -1.90
N GLY A 148 7.82 20.90 -2.64
CA GLY A 148 7.73 20.91 -4.10
C GLY A 148 6.37 21.33 -4.65
N LEU A 149 5.29 21.22 -3.87
CA LEU A 149 3.95 21.67 -4.24
C LEU A 149 3.81 23.21 -4.23
N LYS A 150 4.73 23.94 -3.58
CA LYS A 150 4.80 25.42 -3.56
C LYS A 150 3.48 26.10 -3.12
N GLY A 151 2.70 25.45 -2.30
CA GLY A 151 1.39 25.94 -1.83
C GLY A 151 0.22 25.65 -2.75
N SER A 152 0.39 24.76 -3.74
CA SER A 152 -0.72 24.22 -4.54
C SER A 152 -1.63 23.35 -3.67
N SER A 153 -2.93 23.37 -3.96
CA SER A 153 -3.89 22.44 -3.36
C SER A 153 -3.79 21.06 -4.02
N VAL A 154 -4.09 20.03 -3.24
CA VAL A 154 -4.06 18.63 -3.69
C VAL A 154 -5.39 17.97 -3.34
N SER A 155 -5.98 17.29 -4.31
CA SER A 155 -7.21 16.52 -4.12
C SER A 155 -7.10 15.13 -4.76
N LEU A 156 -8.01 14.24 -4.36
CA LEU A 156 -8.25 12.99 -5.09
C LEU A 156 -9.07 13.27 -6.35
N PRO A 157 -9.00 12.41 -7.37
CA PRO A 157 -9.77 12.52 -8.61
C PRO A 157 -11.27 12.53 -8.40
#